data_8436b0790fb02622a617e13cc1a4f699
#
_entry.id   8436b0790fb02622a617e13cc1a4f699
#
_cell.length_a   1.000
_cell.length_b   1.000
_cell.length_c   1.000
_cell.angle_alpha   90.00
_cell.angle_beta   90.00
_cell.angle_gamma   90.00
#
_symmetry.space_group_name_H-M   'P 1'
#
loop_
_entity.id
_entity.type
_entity.pdbx_description
1 polymer ?
#
loop_
_entity_poly.entity_id
_entity_poly.type
_entity_poly.pdbx_seq_one_letter_code
_entity_poly.pdbx_strand_id
1 'polypeptide(L)'
;PQTMSYGGTEDDRRFLHHVQCVYGAHPDLHLFAREQVTYERMKMTFPDNDVQLVPDIVLSISGEDSADFASRQGILLCMRNDVEQVLGNDSHRLFEELARDLGMDWRYTDTWPHNTARG
;
A
#
# COMPACT_ATOMS: atom_id res chain seq x y z
N PRO A 1 -6.53 2.64 -2.49
CA PRO A 1 -6.18 1.97 -3.73
C PRO A 1 -5.10 0.94 -3.47
N GLN A 2 -5.45 -0.31 -3.73
CA GLN A 2 -4.53 -1.43 -3.57
C GLN A 2 -3.86 -1.71 -4.92
N THR A 3 -2.67 -2.29 -4.88
CA THR A 3 -2.03 -2.80 -6.10
C THR A 3 -2.93 -3.84 -6.75
N MET A 4 -3.24 -3.64 -8.02
CA MET A 4 -4.06 -4.57 -8.78
C MET A 4 -3.24 -5.83 -9.07
N SER A 5 -3.49 -6.91 -8.35
CA SER A 5 -2.82 -8.19 -8.56
C SER A 5 -3.85 -9.29 -8.78
N TYR A 6 -3.69 -10.01 -9.88
CA TYR A 6 -4.45 -11.23 -10.16
C TYR A 6 -3.48 -12.40 -10.17
N GLY A 7 -3.80 -13.46 -9.44
CA GLY A 7 -2.91 -14.61 -9.25
C GLY A 7 -2.68 -15.47 -10.49
N GLY A 8 -3.40 -15.23 -11.57
CA GLY A 8 -3.28 -15.99 -12.83
C GLY A 8 -4.00 -17.33 -12.81
N THR A 9 -4.80 -17.60 -11.80
CA THR A 9 -5.68 -18.79 -11.74
C THR A 9 -6.84 -18.68 -12.73
N GLU A 10 -7.56 -19.78 -12.97
CA GLU A 10 -8.76 -19.74 -13.79
C GLU A 10 -9.88 -18.89 -13.17
N ASP A 11 -9.99 -18.91 -11.85
CA ASP A 11 -10.96 -18.08 -11.14
C ASP A 11 -10.62 -16.59 -11.22
N ASP A 12 -9.35 -16.23 -11.17
CA ASP A 12 -8.91 -14.85 -11.40
C ASP A 12 -9.25 -14.37 -12.81
N ARG A 13 -9.06 -15.23 -13.83
CA ARG A 13 -9.43 -14.89 -15.22
C ARG A 13 -10.93 -14.68 -15.38
N ARG A 14 -11.74 -15.53 -14.78
CA ARG A 14 -13.21 -15.39 -14.79
C ARG A 14 -13.65 -14.12 -14.07
N PHE A 15 -13.07 -13.86 -12.93
CA PHE A 15 -13.33 -12.64 -12.17
C PHE A 15 -12.97 -11.40 -12.99
N LEU A 16 -11.78 -11.38 -13.59
CA LEU A 16 -11.32 -10.27 -14.42
C LEU A 16 -12.23 -10.03 -15.62
N HIS A 17 -12.64 -11.11 -16.31
CA HIS A 17 -13.59 -11.02 -17.41
C HIS A 17 -14.92 -10.43 -16.96
N HIS A 18 -15.44 -10.88 -15.81
CA HIS A 18 -16.65 -10.32 -15.24
C HIS A 18 -16.53 -8.82 -14.94
N VAL A 19 -15.43 -8.42 -14.32
CA VAL A 19 -15.13 -7.02 -14.02
C VAL A 19 -15.06 -6.18 -15.30
N GLN A 20 -14.42 -6.68 -16.37
CA GLN A 20 -14.38 -6.01 -17.66
C GLN A 20 -15.78 -5.84 -18.28
N CYS A 21 -16.61 -6.88 -18.23
CA CYS A 21 -17.96 -6.83 -18.77
C CYS A 21 -18.87 -5.86 -18.02
N VAL A 22 -18.74 -5.79 -16.69
CA VAL A 22 -19.60 -4.95 -15.84
C VAL A 22 -19.15 -3.50 -15.82
N TYR A 23 -17.87 -3.26 -15.61
CA TYR A 23 -17.33 -1.91 -15.44
C TYR A 23 -16.76 -1.33 -16.74
N GLY A 24 -16.04 -2.14 -17.52
CA GLY A 24 -15.38 -1.69 -18.74
C GLY A 24 -16.34 -1.25 -19.84
N ALA A 25 -17.59 -1.74 -19.81
CA ALA A 25 -18.64 -1.31 -20.72
C ALA A 25 -19.20 0.09 -20.39
N HIS A 26 -18.86 0.66 -19.23
CA HIS A 26 -19.36 1.96 -18.84
C HIS A 26 -18.56 3.08 -19.52
N PRO A 27 -19.20 3.96 -20.33
CA PRO A 27 -18.46 4.96 -21.14
C PRO A 27 -17.76 6.02 -20.29
N ASP A 28 -18.29 6.32 -19.10
CA ASP A 28 -17.77 7.35 -18.19
C ASP A 28 -16.95 6.74 -17.03
N LEU A 29 -16.35 5.58 -17.25
CA LEU A 29 -15.46 4.99 -16.25
C LEU A 29 -14.09 5.66 -16.28
N HIS A 30 -13.76 6.34 -15.20
CA HIS A 30 -12.45 6.92 -14.94
C HIS A 30 -11.73 6.10 -13.87
N LEU A 31 -10.54 5.61 -14.19
CA LEU A 31 -9.74 4.77 -13.31
C LEU A 31 -8.45 5.49 -12.94
N PHE A 32 -8.11 5.46 -11.66
CA PHE A 32 -6.92 6.12 -11.14
C PHE A 32 -5.97 5.09 -10.52
N ALA A 33 -4.79 4.96 -11.07
CA ALA A 33 -3.70 4.15 -10.54
C ALA A 33 -2.71 5.05 -9.80
N ARG A 34 -2.23 4.63 -8.64
CA ARG A 34 -1.22 5.38 -7.87
C ARG A 34 0.22 4.93 -8.15
N GLU A 35 0.39 3.83 -8.89
CA GLU A 35 1.68 3.25 -9.22
C GLU A 35 1.70 2.73 -10.66
N GLN A 36 2.90 2.67 -11.22
CA GLN A 36 3.10 2.31 -12.63
C GLN A 36 2.59 0.90 -12.97
N VAL A 37 2.84 -0.08 -12.10
CA VAL A 37 2.42 -1.48 -12.33
C VAL A 37 0.90 -1.60 -12.42
N THR A 38 0.18 -0.96 -11.51
CA THR A 38 -1.30 -0.93 -11.52
C THR A 38 -1.82 -0.17 -12.74
N TYR A 39 -1.20 0.95 -13.11
CA TYR A 39 -1.56 1.71 -14.29
C TYR A 39 -1.48 0.86 -15.56
N GLU A 40 -0.38 0.18 -15.79
CA GLU A 40 -0.19 -0.68 -16.95
C GLU A 40 -1.19 -1.82 -17.00
N ARG A 41 -1.47 -2.46 -15.86
CA ARG A 41 -2.48 -3.50 -15.75
C ARG A 41 -3.89 -2.98 -16.02
N MET A 42 -4.25 -1.83 -15.48
CA MET A 42 -5.54 -1.19 -15.75
C MET A 42 -5.70 -0.84 -17.23
N LYS A 43 -4.66 -0.31 -17.87
CA LYS A 43 -4.67 -0.03 -19.31
C LYS A 43 -4.89 -1.28 -20.15
N MET A 44 -4.29 -2.40 -19.79
CA MET A 44 -4.51 -3.67 -20.48
C MET A 44 -5.90 -4.25 -20.22
N THR A 45 -6.42 -4.04 -19.01
CA THR A 45 -7.72 -4.58 -18.59
C THR A 45 -8.89 -3.77 -19.13
N PHE A 46 -8.73 -2.46 -19.22
CA PHE A 46 -9.77 -1.49 -19.62
C PHE A 46 -9.26 -0.59 -20.75
N PRO A 47 -9.03 -1.17 -21.95
CA PRO A 47 -8.37 -0.45 -23.06
C PRO A 47 -9.18 0.75 -23.57
N ASP A 48 -10.51 0.68 -23.44
CA ASP A 48 -11.43 1.71 -23.95
C ASP A 48 -11.81 2.76 -22.90
N ASN A 49 -11.32 2.61 -21.66
CA ASN A 49 -11.64 3.53 -20.57
C ASN A 49 -10.48 4.49 -20.28
N ASP A 50 -10.84 5.61 -19.62
CA ASP A 50 -9.85 6.59 -19.17
C ASP A 50 -9.10 6.06 -17.94
N VAL A 51 -7.83 5.75 -18.11
CA VAL A 51 -6.94 5.32 -17.02
C VAL A 51 -5.84 6.35 -16.83
N GLN A 52 -5.71 6.86 -15.62
CA GLN A 52 -4.75 7.90 -15.27
C GLN A 52 -3.80 7.43 -14.15
N LEU A 53 -2.53 7.77 -14.29
CA LEU A 53 -1.55 7.59 -13.22
C LEU A 53 -1.55 8.87 -12.38
N VAL A 54 -1.93 8.75 -11.12
CA VAL A 54 -2.01 9.87 -10.18
C VAL A 54 -1.29 9.51 -8.88
N PRO A 55 -0.66 10.47 -8.20
CA PRO A 55 -0.11 10.23 -6.87
C PRO A 55 -1.19 9.78 -5.89
N ASP A 56 -0.79 9.10 -4.83
CA ASP A 56 -1.70 8.78 -3.73
C ASP A 56 -2.29 10.08 -3.16
N ILE A 57 -3.60 10.10 -2.93
CA ILE A 57 -4.33 11.27 -2.45
C ILE A 57 -3.76 11.81 -1.12
N VAL A 58 -3.15 10.94 -0.32
CA VAL A 58 -2.48 11.34 0.92
C VAL A 58 -1.34 12.35 0.66
N LEU A 59 -0.71 12.27 -0.51
CA LEU A 59 0.36 13.21 -0.90
C LEU A 59 -0.17 14.61 -1.26
N SER A 60 -1.47 14.76 -1.47
CA SER A 60 -2.08 16.07 -1.69
C SER A 60 -2.34 16.83 -0.39
N ILE A 61 -2.24 16.15 0.75
CA ILE A 61 -2.28 16.77 2.06
C ILE A 61 -0.89 17.36 2.28
N SER A 62 -0.72 18.63 1.93
CA SER A 62 0.52 19.34 2.25
C SER A 62 0.63 19.42 3.78
N GLY A 63 1.60 18.69 4.32
CA GLY A 63 1.95 18.79 5.73
C GLY A 63 2.60 20.15 6.01
N GLU A 64 1.81 21.20 5.98
CA GLU A 64 2.20 22.50 6.58
C GLU A 64 2.24 22.41 8.12
N ASP A 65 1.96 21.24 8.67
CA ASP A 65 2.24 20.99 10.06
C ASP A 65 3.73 21.19 10.27
N SER A 66 4.03 22.28 10.93
CA SER A 66 5.32 22.65 11.48
C SER A 66 5.76 21.65 12.55
N ALA A 67 5.71 20.37 12.21
CA ALA A 67 6.28 19.33 13.02
C ALA A 67 7.77 19.65 13.13
N ASP A 68 8.18 20.07 14.31
CA ASP A 68 9.57 20.34 14.61
C ASP A 68 10.40 19.06 14.39
N PHE A 69 10.91 18.92 13.17
CA PHE A 69 11.72 17.77 12.79
C PHE A 69 12.98 17.67 13.63
N ALA A 70 13.45 18.79 14.20
CA ALA A 70 14.63 18.82 15.05
C ALA A 70 14.41 18.13 16.42
N SER A 71 13.17 18.00 16.85
CA SER A 71 12.83 17.31 18.10
C SER A 71 12.61 15.80 17.94
N ARG A 72 12.57 15.30 16.70
CA ARG A 72 12.36 13.87 16.46
C ARG A 72 13.63 13.07 16.74
N GLN A 73 13.49 12.03 17.53
CA GLN A 73 14.59 11.13 17.88
C GLN A 73 14.12 9.69 17.76
N GLY A 74 15.07 8.82 17.41
CA GLY A 74 14.82 7.39 17.33
C GLY A 74 14.25 6.91 16.01
N ILE A 75 13.95 5.62 15.97
CA ILE A 75 13.44 4.89 14.81
C ILE A 75 12.04 4.35 15.13
N LEU A 76 11.07 4.60 14.26
CA LEU A 76 9.77 3.96 14.31
C LEU A 76 9.73 2.84 13.29
N LEU A 77 9.64 1.60 13.74
CA LEU A 77 9.47 0.41 12.92
C LEU A 77 7.98 0.16 12.71
N CYS A 78 7.47 0.55 11.54
CA CYS A 78 6.08 0.34 11.15
C CYS A 78 6.00 -0.87 10.21
N MET A 79 5.67 -2.04 10.74
CA MET A 79 5.66 -3.28 9.98
C MET A 79 4.26 -3.88 9.93
N ARG A 80 3.92 -4.45 8.78
CA ARG A 80 2.63 -5.15 8.62
C ARG A 80 2.71 -6.53 9.27
N ASN A 81 1.63 -6.91 9.93
CA ASN A 81 1.47 -8.23 10.54
C ASN A 81 0.16 -8.90 10.04
N ASP A 82 -0.17 -8.69 8.79
CA ASP A 82 -1.36 -9.25 8.13
C ASP A 82 -0.98 -10.11 6.91
N VAL A 83 -1.99 -10.53 6.15
CA VAL A 83 -1.82 -11.38 4.95
C VAL A 83 -0.96 -10.74 3.84
N GLU A 84 -0.75 -9.44 3.89
CA GLU A 84 0.11 -8.72 2.95
C GLU A 84 1.55 -8.55 3.47
N GLN A 85 1.89 -9.20 4.58
CA GLN A 85 3.24 -9.19 5.11
C GLN A 85 4.22 -9.83 4.11
N VAL A 86 5.15 -9.04 3.60
CA VAL A 86 6.20 -9.50 2.68
C VAL A 86 7.47 -9.93 3.44
N LEU A 87 7.73 -9.25 4.56
CA LEU A 87 8.92 -9.51 5.37
C LEU A 87 8.61 -10.59 6.42
N GLY A 88 9.46 -11.61 6.50
CA GLY A 88 9.34 -12.66 7.50
C GLY A 88 9.56 -12.14 8.94
N ASN A 89 9.15 -12.95 9.91
CA ASN A 89 9.25 -12.60 11.32
C ASN A 89 10.69 -12.28 11.79
N ASP A 90 11.71 -12.83 11.13
CA ASP A 90 13.12 -12.57 11.43
C ASP A 90 13.55 -11.14 11.09
N SER A 91 12.80 -10.44 10.23
CA SER A 91 13.12 -9.07 9.85
C SER A 91 13.02 -8.09 11.02
N HIS A 92 12.14 -8.33 11.96
CA HIS A 92 12.04 -7.54 13.19
C HIS A 92 13.37 -7.52 13.95
N ARG A 93 13.95 -8.72 14.15
CA ARG A 93 15.20 -8.87 14.85
C ARG A 93 16.35 -8.13 14.16
N LEU A 94 16.40 -8.21 12.83
CA LEU A 94 17.40 -7.52 12.03
C LEU A 94 17.33 -5.99 12.23
N PHE A 95 16.12 -5.43 12.21
CA PHE A 95 15.92 -3.99 12.41
C PHE A 95 16.24 -3.55 13.84
N GLU A 96 15.92 -4.39 14.85
CA GLU A 96 16.29 -4.13 16.23
C GLU A 96 17.80 -4.13 16.43
N GLU A 97 18.50 -5.08 15.85
CA GLU A 97 19.96 -5.17 15.88
C GLU A 97 20.57 -3.93 15.23
N LEU A 98 20.06 -3.52 14.06
CA LEU A 98 20.51 -2.31 13.37
C LEU A 98 20.28 -1.03 14.22
N ALA A 99 19.14 -0.88 14.84
CA ALA A 99 18.83 0.28 15.69
C ALA A 99 19.78 0.34 16.89
N ARG A 100 20.07 -0.82 17.48
CA ARG A 100 21.03 -0.96 18.58
C ARG A 100 22.45 -0.59 18.16
N ASP A 101 22.88 -1.07 16.99
CA ASP A 101 24.22 -0.78 16.46
C ASP A 101 24.40 0.71 16.14
N LEU A 102 23.32 1.38 15.72
CA LEU A 102 23.29 2.83 15.51
C LEU A 102 23.15 3.64 16.81
N GLY A 103 23.00 2.96 17.96
CA GLY A 103 22.78 3.62 19.25
C GLY A 103 21.50 4.46 19.32
N MET A 104 20.48 4.10 18.54
CA MET A 104 19.22 4.82 18.45
C MET A 104 18.12 4.11 19.24
N ASP A 105 17.30 4.88 19.94
CA ASP A 105 16.05 4.37 20.51
C ASP A 105 15.10 3.96 19.39
N TRP A 106 14.35 2.89 19.61
CA TRP A 106 13.40 2.41 18.65
C TRP A 106 12.08 2.01 19.29
N ARG A 107 11.01 2.09 18.49
CA ARG A 107 9.66 1.64 18.83
C ARG A 107 9.07 0.86 17.68
N TYR A 108 8.19 -0.06 18.03
CA TYR A 108 7.46 -0.89 17.08
C TYR A 108 6.01 -0.44 17.00
N THR A 109 5.44 -0.42 15.80
CA THR A 109 4.01 -0.26 15.55
C THR A 109 3.59 -1.10 14.36
N ASP A 110 2.32 -1.50 14.35
CA ASP A 110 1.68 -2.12 13.19
C ASP A 110 0.97 -1.05 12.35
N THR A 111 0.88 -1.27 11.04
CA THR A 111 0.08 -0.44 10.14
C THR A 111 -1.42 -0.55 10.42
N TRP A 112 -1.84 -1.66 11.04
CA TRP A 112 -3.20 -1.86 11.51
C TRP A 112 -3.23 -1.88 13.03
N PRO A 113 -3.77 -0.83 13.67
CA PRO A 113 -3.90 -0.84 15.12
C PRO A 113 -4.90 -1.92 15.49
N HIS A 114 -4.40 -3.05 15.96
CA HIS A 114 -5.25 -4.00 16.67
C HIS A 114 -5.82 -3.26 17.87
N ASN A 115 -7.14 -3.14 17.94
CA ASN A 115 -7.83 -2.75 19.16
C ASN A 115 -7.43 -3.79 20.23
N THR A 116 -6.33 -3.54 20.91
CA THR A 116 -6.05 -4.22 22.16
C THR A 116 -7.10 -3.71 23.12
N ALA A 117 -8.22 -4.43 23.21
CA ALA A 117 -9.12 -4.29 24.31
C ALA A 117 -8.25 -4.38 25.58
N ARG A 118 -8.07 -3.26 26.24
CA ARG A 118 -7.47 -3.24 27.57
C ARG A 118 -8.43 -4.04 28.44
N GLY A 119 -8.02 -5.26 28.80
CA GLY A 119 -8.61 -5.97 29.90
C GLY A 119 -8.25 -5.29 31.22
#